data_be51c38f2e551ed1eb0dfbcd1162bfa7
#
_entry.id   be51c38f2e551ed1eb0dfbcd1162bfa7
#
_cell.length_a   1.000
_cell.length_b   1.000
_cell.length_c   1.000
_cell.angle_alpha   90.00
_cell.angle_beta   90.00
_cell.angle_gamma   90.00
#
_symmetry.space_group_name_H-M   'P 1'
#
loop_
_entity.id
_entity.type
_entity.pdbx_description
1 polymer ?
#
loop_
_entity_poly.entity_id
_entity_poly.type
_entity_poly.pdbx_seq_one_letter_code
_entity_poly.pdbx_strand_id
1 'polypeptide(L)'
;MISTVAGDGTVGYSGDGGPATQAQMREPNDCALDGKGGLLIADIQDQRIRRLDIETGIITTFAGTGEKVHTGDGGLASEAGIFGARAICVDGQGNTYICEREGNSIRMVDSSGIITLMSGGDEKGYSGDGGPAIEATLNGPKAIRCDAKGNVLVVDTENHAIRK
;
A
#
# COMPACT_ATOMS: atom_id res chain seq x y z
N MET A 1 -6.83 -7.26 26.60
CA MET A 1 -6.31 -5.88 26.73
C MET A 1 -6.15 -5.31 25.33
N ILE A 2 -6.51 -4.06 25.09
CA ILE A 2 -6.27 -3.33 23.83
C ILE A 2 -5.35 -2.14 24.12
N SER A 3 -4.44 -1.82 23.18
CA SER A 3 -3.55 -0.67 23.29
C SER A 3 -3.32 -0.07 21.90
N THR A 4 -3.06 1.23 21.84
CA THR A 4 -2.64 1.92 20.62
C THR A 4 -1.17 1.64 20.37
N VAL A 5 -0.82 1.23 19.14
CA VAL A 5 0.56 0.97 18.74
C VAL A 5 1.11 2.05 17.80
N ALA A 6 0.23 2.79 17.10
CA ALA A 6 0.55 3.92 16.25
C ALA A 6 -0.62 4.90 16.20
N GLY A 7 -0.32 6.19 16.04
CA GLY A 7 -1.30 7.27 16.03
C GLY A 7 -1.51 7.91 17.41
N ASP A 8 -1.64 9.24 17.43
CA ASP A 8 -1.94 10.02 18.64
C ASP A 8 -3.43 10.40 18.75
N GLY A 9 -4.25 9.97 17.80
CA GLY A 9 -5.69 10.28 17.72
C GLY A 9 -6.00 11.61 17.03
N THR A 10 -5.01 12.33 16.53
CA THR A 10 -5.21 13.57 15.76
C THR A 10 -4.97 13.36 14.26
N VAL A 11 -5.75 14.07 13.44
CA VAL A 11 -5.66 14.00 11.98
C VAL A 11 -4.47 14.80 11.46
N GLY A 12 -3.58 14.18 10.72
CA GLY A 12 -2.43 14.86 10.13
C GLY A 12 -1.36 13.92 9.62
N TYR A 13 -0.22 14.48 9.29
CA TYR A 13 1.01 13.75 8.97
C TYR A 13 2.17 14.31 9.76
N SER A 14 2.70 13.51 10.66
CA SER A 14 3.89 13.86 11.45
C SER A 14 4.53 12.62 12.07
N GLY A 15 5.64 12.82 12.77
CA GLY A 15 6.24 11.85 13.68
C GLY A 15 7.22 10.88 13.04
N ASP A 16 7.59 11.00 11.76
CA ASP A 16 8.65 10.17 11.16
C ASP A 16 9.96 10.29 11.93
N GLY A 17 10.58 9.14 12.22
CA GLY A 17 11.79 9.04 13.03
C GLY A 17 11.54 9.08 14.54
N GLY A 18 10.28 9.22 14.97
CA GLY A 18 9.88 9.27 16.38
C GLY A 18 8.96 8.12 16.81
N PRO A 19 8.49 8.16 18.08
CA PRO A 19 7.58 7.15 18.59
C PRO A 19 6.26 7.10 17.80
N ALA A 20 5.87 5.92 17.33
CA ALA A 20 4.67 5.74 16.51
C ALA A 20 3.38 6.18 17.22
N THR A 21 3.29 6.05 18.55
CA THR A 21 2.15 6.49 19.34
C THR A 21 2.02 8.02 19.46
N GLN A 22 2.99 8.78 18.98
CA GLN A 22 2.98 10.24 18.93
C GLN A 22 2.86 10.77 17.47
N ALA A 23 2.78 9.87 16.51
CA ALA A 23 2.61 10.22 15.10
C ALA A 23 1.17 10.58 14.79
N GLN A 24 0.97 11.48 13.84
CA GLN A 24 -0.35 11.74 13.27
C GLN A 24 -0.59 10.88 12.04
N MET A 25 -1.82 10.46 11.85
CA MET A 25 -2.33 9.78 10.65
C MET A 25 -3.64 10.42 10.20
N ARG A 26 -3.96 10.31 8.90
CA ARG A 26 -5.19 10.91 8.38
C ARG A 26 -6.33 9.93 8.32
N GLU A 27 -6.13 8.80 7.65
CA GLU A 27 -7.15 7.78 7.48
C GLU A 27 -6.48 6.41 7.28
N PRO A 28 -5.93 5.79 8.36
CA PRO A 28 -5.34 4.46 8.26
C PRO A 28 -6.43 3.42 7.95
N ASN A 29 -6.29 2.71 6.85
CA ASN A 29 -7.31 1.81 6.32
C ASN A 29 -6.94 0.32 6.40
N ASP A 30 -5.65 0.01 6.32
CA ASP A 30 -5.18 -1.38 6.36
C ASP A 30 -3.78 -1.45 6.96
N CYS A 31 -3.42 -2.64 7.47
CA CYS A 31 -2.08 -2.89 7.95
C CYS A 31 -1.63 -4.33 7.67
N ALA A 32 -0.32 -4.52 7.47
CA ALA A 32 0.28 -5.83 7.22
C ALA A 32 1.65 -5.94 7.89
N LEU A 33 1.99 -7.11 8.40
CA LEU A 33 3.36 -7.38 8.88
C LEU A 33 4.29 -7.53 7.66
N ASP A 34 5.48 -6.92 7.74
CA ASP A 34 6.47 -6.96 6.66
C ASP A 34 7.36 -8.22 6.68
N GLY A 35 7.16 -9.10 7.66
CA GLY A 35 7.99 -10.29 7.87
C GLY A 35 9.42 -10.00 8.36
N LYS A 36 9.77 -8.73 8.61
CA LYS A 36 11.10 -8.24 9.02
C LYS A 36 11.03 -7.45 10.33
N GLY A 37 9.98 -7.67 11.16
CA GLY A 37 9.77 -7.00 12.45
C GLY A 37 9.06 -5.65 12.32
N GLY A 38 8.48 -5.33 11.18
CA GLY A 38 7.73 -4.11 10.95
C GLY A 38 6.23 -4.36 10.71
N LEU A 39 5.44 -3.34 11.03
CA LEU A 39 4.04 -3.21 10.66
C LEU A 39 3.91 -2.09 9.63
N LEU A 40 3.49 -2.43 8.42
CA LEU A 40 3.12 -1.49 7.38
C LEU A 40 1.70 -1.00 7.62
N ILE A 41 1.44 0.29 7.40
CA ILE A 41 0.14 0.93 7.62
C ILE A 41 -0.20 1.75 6.37
N ALA A 42 -1.31 1.43 5.72
CA ALA A 42 -1.81 2.17 4.57
C ALA A 42 -2.66 3.35 5.04
N ASP A 43 -2.20 4.57 4.81
CA ASP A 43 -2.91 5.80 5.12
C ASP A 43 -3.41 6.44 3.83
N ILE A 44 -4.69 6.15 3.50
CA ILE A 44 -5.26 6.50 2.19
C ILE A 44 -5.33 8.02 1.96
N GLN A 45 -5.69 8.81 2.97
CA GLN A 45 -5.81 10.26 2.83
C GLN A 45 -4.46 10.99 2.92
N ASP A 46 -3.45 10.32 3.46
CA ASP A 46 -2.09 10.85 3.48
C ASP A 46 -1.25 10.44 2.26
N GLN A 47 -1.80 9.56 1.40
CA GLN A 47 -1.12 9.07 0.20
C GLN A 47 0.24 8.41 0.52
N ARG A 48 0.30 7.69 1.65
CA ARG A 48 1.53 7.04 2.14
C ARG A 48 1.27 5.65 2.70
N ILE A 49 2.31 4.86 2.65
CA ILE A 49 2.47 3.68 3.50
C ILE A 49 3.49 4.04 4.58
N ARG A 50 3.11 3.91 5.85
CA ARG A 50 4.01 4.10 6.99
C ARG A 50 4.51 2.74 7.48
N ARG A 51 5.69 2.69 8.07
CA ARG A 51 6.26 1.50 8.70
C ARG A 51 6.56 1.77 10.16
N LEU A 52 5.92 1.03 11.04
CA LEU A 52 6.27 0.93 12.45
C LEU A 52 7.28 -0.20 12.63
N ASP A 53 8.44 0.09 13.18
CA ASP A 53 9.34 -0.93 13.70
C ASP A 53 8.83 -1.38 15.08
N ILE A 54 8.46 -2.66 15.17
CA ILE A 54 7.76 -3.19 16.36
C ILE A 54 8.67 -3.25 17.58
N GLU A 55 9.97 -3.47 17.37
CA GLU A 55 10.93 -3.58 18.46
C GLU A 55 11.27 -2.21 19.08
N THR A 56 11.51 -1.21 18.23
CA THR A 56 11.92 0.13 18.66
C THR A 56 10.75 1.07 18.90
N GLY A 57 9.56 0.76 18.35
CA GLY A 57 8.39 1.63 18.39
C GLY A 57 8.50 2.87 17.48
N ILE A 58 9.50 2.94 16.60
CA ILE A 58 9.74 4.08 15.71
C ILE A 58 8.92 3.93 14.42
N ILE A 59 8.29 5.01 13.98
CA ILE A 59 7.57 5.06 12.70
C ILE A 59 8.36 5.85 11.65
N THR A 60 8.26 5.40 10.40
CA THR A 60 8.87 6.07 9.23
C THR A 60 7.94 5.97 8.03
N THR A 61 8.13 6.79 7.01
CA THR A 61 7.50 6.62 5.71
C THR A 61 8.19 5.48 4.95
N PHE A 62 7.41 4.49 4.51
CA PHE A 62 7.87 3.37 3.69
C PHE A 62 7.70 3.66 2.19
N ALA A 63 6.56 4.23 1.79
CA ALA A 63 6.25 4.59 0.41
C ALA A 63 5.33 5.81 0.36
N GLY A 64 5.43 6.59 -0.71
CA GLY A 64 4.57 7.74 -0.96
C GLY A 64 5.16 9.08 -0.50
N THR A 65 4.96 10.12 -1.32
CA THR A 65 5.36 11.51 -1.03
C THR A 65 4.27 12.32 -0.33
N GLY A 66 3.04 11.80 -0.31
CA GLY A 66 1.84 12.54 0.13
C GLY A 66 1.13 13.27 -0.99
N GLU A 67 1.62 13.21 -2.21
CA GLU A 67 0.96 13.76 -3.38
C GLU A 67 -0.02 12.77 -3.98
N LYS A 68 -1.21 13.26 -4.39
CA LYS A 68 -2.25 12.46 -5.05
C LYS A 68 -1.95 12.27 -6.53
N VAL A 69 -0.91 11.52 -6.83
CA VAL A 69 -0.47 11.26 -8.21
C VAL A 69 0.06 9.83 -8.32
N HIS A 70 -0.02 9.25 -9.51
CA HIS A 70 0.57 7.97 -9.82
C HIS A 70 1.89 8.22 -10.57
N THR A 71 3.02 8.22 -9.85
CA THR A 71 4.35 8.49 -10.43
C THR A 71 5.43 7.69 -9.73
N GLY A 72 6.63 7.67 -10.31
CA GLY A 72 7.83 7.16 -9.69
C GLY A 72 8.11 5.67 -9.89
N ASP A 73 7.40 4.99 -10.80
CA ASP A 73 7.72 3.59 -11.15
C ASP A 73 9.15 3.42 -11.64
N GLY A 74 9.83 2.39 -11.15
CA GLY A 74 11.25 2.13 -11.37
C GLY A 74 12.19 2.88 -10.43
N GLY A 75 11.66 3.73 -9.54
CA GLY A 75 12.41 4.48 -8.53
C GLY A 75 12.13 4.02 -7.10
N LEU A 76 12.65 4.78 -6.14
CA LEU A 76 12.43 4.51 -4.72
C LEU A 76 10.96 4.75 -4.34
N ALA A 77 10.36 3.80 -3.62
CA ALA A 77 8.98 3.89 -3.19
C ALA A 77 8.68 5.11 -2.29
N SER A 78 9.67 5.52 -1.48
CA SER A 78 9.57 6.72 -0.63
C SER A 78 9.53 8.04 -1.41
N GLU A 79 9.93 8.02 -2.69
CA GLU A 79 9.94 9.18 -3.59
C GLU A 79 8.82 9.11 -4.64
N ALA A 80 8.03 8.04 -4.64
CA ALA A 80 6.93 7.84 -5.57
C ALA A 80 5.66 8.56 -5.09
N GLY A 81 4.88 9.08 -6.03
CA GLY A 81 3.51 9.49 -5.74
C GLY A 81 2.61 8.26 -5.66
N ILE A 82 1.72 8.21 -4.67
CA ILE A 82 0.73 7.15 -4.47
C ILE A 82 -0.67 7.75 -4.55
N PHE A 83 -1.59 7.05 -5.22
CA PHE A 83 -2.92 7.58 -5.42
C PHE A 83 -4.00 6.69 -4.75
N GLY A 84 -4.26 6.98 -3.48
CA GLY A 84 -5.28 6.30 -2.70
C GLY A 84 -4.84 4.92 -2.19
N ALA A 85 -3.74 4.85 -1.44
CA ALA A 85 -3.24 3.64 -0.80
C ALA A 85 -4.28 3.04 0.17
N ARG A 86 -5.13 2.12 -0.33
CA ARG A 86 -6.27 1.57 0.39
C ARG A 86 -5.95 0.33 1.19
N ALA A 87 -5.17 -0.58 0.60
CA ALA A 87 -4.85 -1.87 1.20
C ALA A 87 -3.45 -2.31 0.79
N ILE A 88 -2.87 -3.20 1.58
CA ILE A 88 -1.52 -3.75 1.38
C ILE A 88 -1.49 -5.23 1.70
N CYS A 89 -0.61 -5.97 1.02
CA CYS A 89 -0.16 -7.28 1.47
C CYS A 89 1.33 -7.48 1.22
N VAL A 90 1.91 -8.42 1.91
CA VAL A 90 3.32 -8.78 1.76
C VAL A 90 3.40 -10.25 1.42
N ASP A 91 4.20 -10.61 0.40
CA ASP A 91 4.41 -11.99 0.01
C ASP A 91 5.52 -12.68 0.84
N GLY A 92 5.70 -13.98 0.61
CA GLY A 92 6.74 -14.76 1.30
C GLY A 92 8.18 -14.41 0.92
N GLN A 93 8.39 -13.54 -0.08
CA GLN A 93 9.71 -13.04 -0.51
C GLN A 93 9.98 -11.64 0.07
N GLY A 94 8.99 -11.04 0.73
CA GLY A 94 9.08 -9.70 1.33
C GLY A 94 8.80 -8.57 0.36
N ASN A 95 8.17 -8.85 -0.80
CA ASN A 95 7.62 -7.81 -1.66
C ASN A 95 6.30 -7.30 -1.08
N THR A 96 6.11 -5.99 -1.10
CA THR A 96 4.89 -5.33 -0.63
C THR A 96 4.05 -4.91 -1.81
N TYR A 97 2.80 -5.36 -1.85
CA TYR A 97 1.82 -4.95 -2.86
C TYR A 97 0.90 -3.90 -2.29
N ILE A 98 0.75 -2.80 -3.01
CA ILE A 98 -0.07 -1.63 -2.65
C ILE A 98 -1.28 -1.58 -3.59
N CYS A 99 -2.47 -1.62 -3.01
CA CYS A 99 -3.72 -1.43 -3.72
C CYS A 99 -4.09 0.06 -3.71
N GLU A 100 -3.92 0.71 -4.84
CA GLU A 100 -4.27 2.12 -5.06
C GLU A 100 -5.70 2.24 -5.57
N ARG A 101 -6.65 2.51 -4.67
CA ARG A 101 -8.07 2.58 -5.01
C ARG A 101 -8.38 3.70 -5.99
N GLU A 102 -7.84 4.90 -5.76
CA GLU A 102 -8.11 6.08 -6.58
C GLU A 102 -7.29 6.04 -7.88
N GLY A 103 -6.11 5.42 -7.86
CA GLY A 103 -5.26 5.17 -9.02
C GLY A 103 -5.67 3.96 -9.85
N ASN A 104 -6.68 3.19 -9.43
CA ASN A 104 -7.14 1.96 -10.10
C ASN A 104 -6.00 0.98 -10.42
N SER A 105 -5.02 0.87 -9.53
CA SER A 105 -3.78 0.14 -9.79
C SER A 105 -3.34 -0.73 -8.63
N ILE A 106 -2.49 -1.69 -8.95
CA ILE A 106 -1.69 -2.45 -8.00
C ILE A 106 -0.23 -2.18 -8.30
N ARG A 107 0.50 -1.73 -7.29
CA ARG A 107 1.94 -1.51 -7.38
C ARG A 107 2.67 -2.44 -6.41
N MET A 108 3.88 -2.80 -6.76
CA MET A 108 4.76 -3.64 -5.92
C MET A 108 5.99 -2.85 -5.52
N VAL A 109 6.36 -2.94 -4.26
CA VAL A 109 7.66 -2.50 -3.74
C VAL A 109 8.49 -3.74 -3.45
N ASP A 110 9.63 -3.88 -4.11
CA ASP A 110 10.54 -5.01 -3.92
C ASP A 110 11.41 -4.88 -2.66
N SER A 111 12.22 -5.89 -2.39
CA SER A 111 13.12 -5.92 -1.23
C SER A 111 14.22 -4.84 -1.26
N SER A 112 14.45 -4.20 -2.41
CA SER A 112 15.38 -3.08 -2.60
C SER A 112 14.71 -1.73 -2.40
N GLY A 113 13.37 -1.71 -2.19
CA GLY A 113 12.58 -0.49 -2.04
C GLY A 113 12.16 0.15 -3.36
N ILE A 114 12.30 -0.57 -4.48
CA ILE A 114 11.90 -0.07 -5.81
C ILE A 114 10.43 -0.37 -6.04
N ILE A 115 9.66 0.66 -6.42
CA ILE A 115 8.24 0.53 -6.74
C ILE A 115 8.02 0.35 -8.25
N THR A 116 7.08 -0.53 -8.62
CA THR A 116 6.72 -0.79 -10.02
C THR A 116 5.22 -1.05 -10.15
N LEU A 117 4.64 -0.62 -11.28
CA LEU A 117 3.27 -0.95 -11.63
C LEU A 117 3.15 -2.44 -11.98
N MET A 118 2.15 -3.11 -11.39
CA MET A 118 1.87 -4.54 -11.62
C MET A 118 0.59 -4.77 -12.42
N SER A 119 -0.43 -3.95 -12.20
CA SER A 119 -1.73 -4.09 -12.88
C SER A 119 -2.53 -2.80 -12.74
N GLY A 120 -3.40 -2.54 -13.70
CA GLY A 120 -4.24 -1.35 -13.70
C GLY A 120 -3.49 -0.11 -14.17
N GLY A 121 -3.97 1.05 -13.77
CA GLY A 121 -3.44 2.36 -14.13
C GLY A 121 -4.53 3.42 -14.01
N ASP A 122 -4.28 4.60 -14.56
CA ASP A 122 -5.17 5.76 -14.43
C ASP A 122 -6.57 5.53 -15.04
N GLU A 123 -6.67 4.65 -16.04
CA GLU A 123 -7.94 4.34 -16.68
C GLU A 123 -8.73 3.28 -15.90
N LYS A 124 -10.01 3.57 -15.69
CA LYS A 124 -10.97 2.62 -15.12
C LYS A 124 -11.45 1.65 -16.18
N GLY A 125 -11.53 0.37 -15.84
CA GLY A 125 -12.07 -0.61 -16.77
C GLY A 125 -12.14 -2.01 -16.19
N TYR A 126 -12.67 -2.93 -17.01
CA TYR A 126 -12.75 -4.36 -16.72
C TYR A 126 -12.26 -5.13 -17.94
N SER A 127 -10.95 -5.35 -18.04
CA SER A 127 -10.32 -6.04 -19.15
C SER A 127 -9.09 -6.82 -18.70
N GLY A 128 -8.48 -7.59 -19.60
CA GLY A 128 -7.20 -8.24 -19.43
C GLY A 128 -7.24 -9.65 -18.83
N ASP A 129 -8.44 -10.24 -18.62
CA ASP A 129 -8.53 -11.62 -18.14
C ASP A 129 -7.90 -12.60 -19.14
N GLY A 130 -7.02 -13.48 -18.62
CA GLY A 130 -6.27 -14.43 -19.41
C GLY A 130 -5.00 -13.88 -20.07
N GLY A 131 -4.73 -12.58 -19.92
CA GLY A 131 -3.54 -11.89 -20.41
C GLY A 131 -2.56 -11.48 -19.31
N PRO A 132 -1.50 -10.74 -19.66
CA PRO A 132 -0.56 -10.16 -18.70
C PRO A 132 -1.26 -9.18 -17.75
N ALA A 133 -0.96 -9.26 -16.45
CA ALA A 133 -1.59 -8.39 -15.45
C ALA A 133 -1.37 -6.89 -15.70
N ILE A 134 -0.22 -6.53 -16.25
CA ILE A 134 0.14 -5.13 -16.59
C ILE A 134 -0.78 -4.51 -17.67
N GLU A 135 -1.43 -5.34 -18.50
CA GLU A 135 -2.35 -4.91 -19.55
C GLU A 135 -3.82 -4.88 -19.08
N ALA A 136 -4.07 -5.36 -17.86
CA ALA A 136 -5.41 -5.36 -17.29
C ALA A 136 -5.82 -3.96 -16.81
N THR A 137 -7.11 -3.66 -16.88
CA THR A 137 -7.71 -2.49 -16.24
C THR A 137 -8.48 -2.90 -14.99
N LEU A 138 -8.47 -2.06 -13.98
CA LEU A 138 -9.17 -2.22 -12.71
C LEU A 138 -10.14 -1.06 -12.48
N ASN A 139 -11.04 -1.19 -11.53
CA ASN A 139 -11.95 -0.12 -11.16
C ASN A 139 -12.22 -0.09 -9.65
N GLY A 140 -11.63 0.88 -8.98
CA GLY A 140 -11.77 1.12 -7.55
C GLY A 140 -11.44 -0.10 -6.69
N PRO A 141 -10.27 -0.76 -6.85
CA PRO A 141 -9.91 -1.91 -6.03
C PRO A 141 -9.81 -1.51 -4.56
N LYS A 142 -10.29 -2.37 -3.63
CA LYS A 142 -10.38 -2.02 -2.21
C LYS A 142 -9.64 -2.96 -1.27
N ALA A 143 -9.27 -4.14 -1.73
CA ALA A 143 -8.51 -5.08 -0.92
C ALA A 143 -7.56 -5.91 -1.77
N ILE A 144 -6.49 -6.38 -1.13
CA ILE A 144 -5.45 -7.20 -1.75
C ILE A 144 -4.97 -8.24 -0.74
N ARG A 145 -4.66 -9.43 -1.20
CA ARG A 145 -4.07 -10.50 -0.38
C ARG A 145 -3.06 -11.29 -1.19
N CYS A 146 -2.01 -11.74 -0.52
CA CYS A 146 -1.04 -12.67 -1.06
C CYS A 146 -1.33 -14.07 -0.52
N ASP A 147 -1.34 -15.09 -1.37
CA ASP A 147 -1.42 -16.47 -0.91
C ASP A 147 -0.03 -17.09 -0.69
N ALA A 148 0.02 -18.29 -0.08
CA ALA A 148 1.27 -18.98 0.21
C ALA A 148 2.04 -19.44 -1.05
N LYS A 149 1.43 -19.35 -2.24
CA LYS A 149 2.06 -19.69 -3.53
C LYS A 149 2.60 -18.43 -4.25
N GLY A 150 2.47 -17.24 -3.66
CA GLY A 150 2.86 -15.98 -4.24
C GLY A 150 1.85 -15.40 -5.23
N ASN A 151 0.61 -15.92 -5.28
CA ASN A 151 -0.44 -15.28 -6.05
C ASN A 151 -0.96 -14.05 -5.31
N VAL A 152 -1.24 -13.00 -6.07
CA VAL A 152 -1.87 -11.77 -5.58
C VAL A 152 -3.34 -11.77 -5.96
N LEU A 153 -4.22 -11.69 -4.97
CA LEU A 153 -5.68 -11.65 -5.13
C LEU A 153 -6.17 -10.24 -4.87
N VAL A 154 -6.88 -9.67 -5.83
CA VAL A 154 -7.38 -8.28 -5.79
C VAL A 154 -8.89 -8.29 -5.74
N VAL A 155 -9.47 -7.54 -4.81
CA VAL A 155 -10.91 -7.25 -4.79
C VAL A 155 -11.16 -6.01 -5.67
N ASP A 156 -11.50 -6.24 -6.92
CA ASP A 156 -11.78 -5.23 -7.95
C ASP A 156 -13.24 -4.77 -7.80
N THR A 157 -13.46 -3.90 -6.82
CA THR A 157 -14.77 -3.69 -6.17
C THR A 157 -15.81 -3.13 -7.11
N GLU A 158 -15.49 -2.08 -7.85
CA GLU A 158 -16.46 -1.43 -8.75
C GLU A 158 -16.70 -2.26 -10.03
N ASN A 159 -15.88 -3.29 -10.27
CA ASN A 159 -16.08 -4.31 -11.29
C ASN A 159 -16.78 -5.56 -10.75
N HIS A 160 -17.13 -5.62 -9.45
CA HIS A 160 -17.80 -6.73 -8.80
C HIS A 160 -17.06 -8.08 -8.97
N ALA A 161 -15.72 -8.06 -9.00
CA ALA A 161 -14.88 -9.21 -9.32
C ALA A 161 -13.76 -9.42 -8.31
N ILE A 162 -13.30 -10.67 -8.22
CA ILE A 162 -12.01 -11.01 -7.60
C ILE A 162 -11.06 -11.40 -8.72
N ARG A 163 -9.94 -10.70 -8.81
CA ARG A 163 -8.92 -10.90 -9.84
C ARG A 163 -7.66 -11.51 -9.24
N LYS A 164 -6.90 -12.26 -10.05
CA LYS A 164 -5.64 -12.89 -9.63
C LYS A 164 -4.55 -12.58 -10.66
#